data_8fd8568557a5e81e2d31fe8dc17c61e3
#
_entry.id   8fd8568557a5e81e2d31fe8dc17c61e3
#
_cell.length_a   1.000
_cell.length_b   1.000
_cell.length_c   1.000
_cell.angle_alpha   90.00
_cell.angle_beta   90.00
_cell.angle_gamma   90.00
#
_symmetry.space_group_name_H-M   'P 1'
#
loop_
_entity.id
_entity.type
_entity.pdbx_description
1 polymer ?
#
loop_
_entity_poly.entity_id
_entity_poly.type
_entity_poly.pdbx_seq_one_letter_code
_entity_poly.pdbx_strand_id
1 'polypeptide(L)'
;SIVSLALLYLGINYLKGINLFKPTNHYVVACTNVKGVTVSSPVFVEGFKVGLVREIVYDYDAVDKISIDISLEDHMKINKGSYITIVNSFLGGGELHIHLNKYVDDYLKPGDTIEGRMESDMMQSVQEKILPQVELLLPKIDSILGGLQTLVNHPALAQSLNNIAVSYTHLT
;
A
#
# COMPACT_ATOMS: atom_id res chain seq x y z
N SER A 1 33.71 39.93 14.86
CA SER A 1 33.33 39.70 16.27
C SER A 1 32.66 38.31 16.41
N ILE A 2 32.84 37.64 17.53
CA ILE A 2 32.33 36.31 17.82
C ILE A 2 30.79 36.25 17.66
N VAL A 3 30.09 37.32 18.01
CA VAL A 3 28.63 37.45 17.87
C VAL A 3 28.19 37.40 16.41
N SER A 4 28.94 38.02 15.50
CA SER A 4 28.64 37.99 14.07
C SER A 4 28.80 36.59 13.46
N LEU A 5 29.78 35.83 13.91
CA LEU A 5 29.98 34.43 13.52
C LEU A 5 28.91 33.51 14.05
N ALA A 6 28.45 33.74 15.27
CA ALA A 6 27.35 32.97 15.87
C ALA A 6 26.02 33.22 15.16
N LEU A 7 25.73 34.48 14.77
CA LEU A 7 24.54 34.84 14.01
C LEU A 7 24.59 34.25 12.57
N LEU A 8 25.74 34.25 11.94
CA LEU A 8 25.94 33.64 10.62
C LEU A 8 25.70 32.10 10.71
N TYR A 9 26.25 31.44 11.72
CA TYR A 9 26.10 30.03 11.94
C TYR A 9 24.62 29.64 12.20
N LEU A 10 23.91 30.41 13.05
CA LEU A 10 22.47 30.24 13.28
C LEU A 10 21.64 30.47 12.01
N GLY A 11 21.98 31.49 11.20
CA GLY A 11 21.32 31.79 9.95
C GLY A 11 21.46 30.65 8.91
N ILE A 12 22.67 30.11 8.78
CA ILE A 12 22.93 29.00 7.85
C ILE A 12 22.20 27.72 8.30
N ASN A 13 22.18 27.45 9.60
CA ASN A 13 21.42 26.31 10.14
C ASN A 13 19.91 26.47 10.01
N TYR A 14 19.41 27.69 10.15
CA TYR A 14 18.00 28.00 9.92
C TYR A 14 17.59 27.82 8.44
N LEU A 15 18.44 28.23 7.51
CA LEU A 15 18.21 28.05 6.06
C LEU A 15 18.31 26.59 5.62
N LYS A 16 19.04 25.74 6.33
CA LYS A 16 19.09 24.30 6.07
C LYS A 16 17.81 23.55 6.48
N GLY A 17 16.82 24.25 7.03
CA GLY A 17 15.52 23.64 7.42
C GLY A 17 15.64 22.62 8.55
N ILE A 18 16.74 22.62 9.29
CA ILE A 18 16.91 21.78 10.47
C ILE A 18 16.03 22.36 11.56
N ASN A 19 14.86 21.78 11.79
CA ASN A 19 14.08 22.05 12.99
C ASN A 19 14.77 21.43 14.19
N LEU A 20 15.73 22.18 14.76
CA LEU A 20 16.53 21.76 15.93
C LEU A 20 15.71 21.52 17.21
N PHE A 21 14.42 21.86 17.20
CA PHE A 21 13.57 21.87 18.40
C PHE A 21 12.30 21.02 18.29
N LYS A 22 12.04 20.32 17.18
CA LYS A 22 10.96 19.35 17.12
C LYS A 22 11.52 17.97 17.43
N PRO A 23 11.13 17.35 18.55
CA PRO A 23 11.42 15.93 18.76
C PRO A 23 10.83 15.16 17.58
N THR A 24 11.62 14.32 16.97
CA THR A 24 11.20 13.49 15.84
C THR A 24 11.40 12.04 16.21
N ASN A 25 10.38 11.23 15.93
CA ASN A 25 10.48 9.80 16.08
C ASN A 25 11.16 9.22 14.84
N HIS A 26 12.19 8.42 15.06
CA HIS A 26 12.94 7.74 14.02
C HIS A 26 12.49 6.29 13.90
N TYR A 27 12.27 5.83 12.69
CA TYR A 27 11.97 4.42 12.39
C TYR A 27 12.81 3.94 11.22
N VAL A 28 13.13 2.66 11.22
CA VAL A 28 13.91 2.04 10.14
C VAL A 28 12.95 1.27 9.23
N VAL A 29 12.98 1.53 7.95
CA VAL A 29 12.21 0.78 6.95
C VAL A 29 13.13 -0.22 6.28
N ALA A 30 12.84 -1.50 6.43
CA ALA A 30 13.57 -2.57 5.75
C ALA A 30 12.88 -2.90 4.42
N CYS A 31 13.61 -2.79 3.31
CA CYS A 31 13.11 -3.06 1.97
C CYS A 31 14.19 -3.68 1.08
N THR A 32 13.78 -4.26 -0.02
CA THR A 32 14.66 -4.88 -1.02
C THR A 32 14.96 -3.95 -2.19
N ASN A 33 14.13 -2.94 -2.39
CA ASN A 33 14.24 -2.00 -3.49
C ASN A 33 13.83 -0.59 -3.04
N VAL A 34 14.57 0.42 -3.46
CA VAL A 34 14.36 1.84 -3.12
C VAL A 34 14.29 2.72 -4.36
N LYS A 35 13.94 2.16 -5.49
CA LYS A 35 13.90 2.89 -6.76
C LYS A 35 13.08 4.17 -6.63
N GLY A 36 13.71 5.31 -6.92
CA GLY A 36 13.09 6.63 -6.87
C GLY A 36 13.16 7.30 -5.50
N VAL A 37 13.44 6.59 -4.41
CA VAL A 37 13.56 7.17 -3.06
C VAL A 37 14.90 7.89 -2.92
N THR A 38 14.85 9.08 -2.38
CA THR A 38 16.02 9.92 -2.08
C THR A 38 15.93 10.47 -0.66
N VAL A 39 17.02 10.99 -0.16
CA VAL A 39 17.01 11.78 1.08
C VAL A 39 16.05 12.95 0.90
N SER A 40 15.24 13.21 1.90
CA SER A 40 14.12 14.17 1.91
C SER A 40 12.85 13.73 1.15
N SER A 41 12.80 12.50 0.60
CA SER A 41 11.54 11.94 0.10
C SER A 41 10.44 12.01 1.16
N PRO A 42 9.22 12.45 0.80
CA PRO A 42 8.16 12.62 1.76
C PRO A 42 7.58 11.29 2.23
N VAL A 43 7.13 11.26 3.48
CA VAL A 43 6.41 10.13 4.09
C VAL A 43 4.99 10.56 4.38
N PHE A 44 4.02 9.77 3.91
CA PHE A 44 2.59 10.04 4.04
C PHE A 44 1.86 8.96 4.85
N VAL A 45 0.80 9.38 5.53
CA VAL A 45 -0.23 8.51 6.09
C VAL A 45 -1.57 9.01 5.57
N GLU A 46 -2.32 8.16 4.87
CA GLU A 46 -3.63 8.51 4.29
C GLU A 46 -3.62 9.84 3.49
N GLY A 47 -2.51 10.14 2.79
CA GLY A 47 -2.35 11.36 2.00
C GLY A 47 -1.86 12.58 2.78
N PHE A 48 -1.71 12.48 4.11
CA PHE A 48 -1.16 13.53 4.94
C PHE A 48 0.34 13.33 5.16
N LYS A 49 1.15 14.36 4.88
CA LYS A 49 2.59 14.31 5.08
C LYS A 49 2.94 14.32 6.56
N VAL A 50 3.55 13.24 7.04
CA VAL A 50 3.92 13.03 8.45
C VAL A 50 5.42 13.03 8.70
N GLY A 51 6.23 13.06 7.65
CA GLY A 51 7.67 13.02 7.83
C GLY A 51 8.44 13.00 6.53
N LEU A 52 9.72 12.64 6.60
CA LEU A 52 10.62 12.50 5.47
C LEU A 52 11.71 11.46 5.71
N VAL A 53 12.31 11.02 4.60
CA VAL A 53 13.49 10.16 4.58
C VAL A 53 14.71 10.96 5.00
N ARG A 54 15.47 10.45 5.96
CA ARG A 54 16.72 11.03 6.44
C ARG A 54 17.95 10.43 5.79
N GLU A 55 17.98 9.12 5.74
CA GLU A 55 19.13 8.37 5.27
C GLU A 55 18.69 7.08 4.57
N ILE A 56 19.47 6.62 3.62
CA ILE A 56 19.29 5.35 2.94
C ILE A 56 20.63 4.62 3.06
N VAL A 57 20.59 3.45 3.70
CA VAL A 57 21.77 2.62 3.94
C VAL A 57 21.61 1.30 3.21
N TYR A 58 22.60 0.95 2.37
CA TYR A 58 22.67 -0.35 1.74
C TYR A 58 23.57 -1.28 2.58
N ASP A 59 23.04 -2.44 2.92
CA ASP A 59 23.82 -3.45 3.64
C ASP A 59 24.63 -4.29 2.64
N TYR A 60 25.94 -4.08 2.61
CA TYR A 60 26.85 -4.78 1.70
C TYR A 60 27.11 -6.26 2.10
N ASP A 61 26.80 -6.62 3.34
CA ASP A 61 27.00 -7.97 3.86
C ASP A 61 25.75 -8.85 3.72
N ALA A 62 24.59 -8.23 3.51
CA ALA A 62 23.31 -8.92 3.33
C ALA A 62 22.70 -8.55 1.97
N VAL A 63 22.70 -9.49 1.05
CA VAL A 63 22.11 -9.32 -0.29
C VAL A 63 20.64 -8.90 -0.16
N ASP A 64 20.26 -7.87 -0.92
CA ASP A 64 18.89 -7.35 -1.00
C ASP A 64 18.33 -6.72 0.30
N LYS A 65 19.19 -6.24 1.19
CA LYS A 65 18.73 -5.48 2.37
C LYS A 65 19.12 -4.01 2.27
N ILE A 66 18.11 -3.18 2.17
CA ILE A 66 18.23 -1.73 2.19
C ILE A 66 17.44 -1.22 3.39
N SER A 67 18.05 -0.36 4.18
CA SER A 67 17.43 0.29 5.33
C SER A 67 17.25 1.77 5.02
N ILE A 68 16.02 2.25 5.19
CA ILE A 68 15.70 3.67 5.06
C ILE A 68 15.39 4.20 6.46
N ASP A 69 16.16 5.17 6.92
CA ASP A 69 15.85 5.91 8.14
C ASP A 69 14.84 7.02 7.82
N ILE A 70 13.68 6.96 8.45
CA ILE A 70 12.62 7.95 8.34
C ILE A 70 12.45 8.71 9.64
N SER A 71 12.20 10.00 9.51
CA SER A 71 11.87 10.89 10.62
C SER A 71 10.40 11.26 10.52
N LEU A 72 9.63 10.97 11.56
CA LEU A 72 8.21 11.29 11.66
C LEU A 72 7.95 12.36 12.71
N GLU A 73 6.84 13.06 12.60
CA GLU A 73 6.39 14.01 13.61
C GLU A 73 6.17 13.31 14.97
N ASP A 74 6.47 14.00 16.06
CA ASP A 74 6.50 13.48 17.43
C ASP A 74 5.18 12.81 17.89
N HIS A 75 4.07 13.31 17.39
CA HIS A 75 2.75 12.78 17.76
C HIS A 75 2.33 11.55 16.94
N MET A 76 3.13 11.16 15.92
CA MET A 76 2.82 10.03 15.07
C MET A 76 3.17 8.72 15.75
N LYS A 77 2.15 7.90 16.00
CA LYS A 77 2.29 6.55 16.55
C LYS A 77 2.03 5.52 15.45
N ILE A 78 2.89 4.55 15.34
CA ILE A 78 2.77 3.47 14.36
C ILE A 78 2.42 2.18 15.10
N ASN A 79 1.30 1.56 14.74
CA ASN A 79 0.86 0.29 15.29
C ASN A 79 1.74 -0.86 14.77
N LYS A 80 1.96 -1.87 15.58
CA LYS A 80 2.65 -3.10 15.14
C LYS A 80 1.88 -3.77 13.99
N GLY A 81 2.62 -4.31 13.02
CA GLY A 81 2.05 -4.90 11.80
C GLY A 81 1.62 -3.87 10.75
N SER A 82 1.96 -2.58 10.94
CA SER A 82 1.91 -1.57 9.88
C SER A 82 3.03 -1.83 8.88
N TYR A 83 2.82 -1.43 7.64
CA TYR A 83 3.81 -1.55 6.58
C TYR A 83 3.89 -0.26 5.76
N ILE A 84 4.97 -0.11 5.02
CA ILE A 84 5.20 1.05 4.17
C ILE A 84 5.22 0.62 2.71
N THR A 85 4.46 1.30 1.86
CA THR A 85 4.53 1.13 0.42
C THR A 85 5.37 2.25 -0.18
N ILE A 86 6.34 1.88 -0.99
CA ILE A 86 7.14 2.82 -1.78
C ILE A 86 6.46 2.99 -3.14
N VAL A 87 6.08 4.21 -3.45
CA VAL A 87 5.37 4.60 -4.67
C VAL A 87 6.25 5.55 -5.46
N ASN A 88 6.36 5.34 -6.77
CA ASN A 88 7.00 6.31 -7.64
C ASN A 88 6.01 7.42 -7.97
N SER A 89 6.34 8.65 -7.60
CA SER A 89 5.53 9.82 -7.94
C SER A 89 5.53 10.07 -9.45
N PHE A 90 4.40 10.48 -9.98
CA PHE A 90 4.24 10.81 -11.39
C PHE A 90 5.14 11.98 -11.83
N LEU A 91 5.50 12.87 -10.91
CA LEU A 91 6.39 14.01 -11.16
C LEU A 91 7.88 13.67 -11.01
N GLY A 92 8.18 12.40 -10.76
CA GLY A 92 9.53 11.92 -10.44
C GLY A 92 9.82 11.94 -8.94
N GLY A 93 10.64 10.99 -8.50
CA GLY A 93 10.94 10.75 -7.10
C GLY A 93 10.08 9.67 -6.46
N GLY A 94 10.56 9.11 -5.35
CA GLY A 94 9.83 8.12 -4.55
C GLY A 94 9.14 8.77 -3.36
N GLU A 95 7.96 8.27 -3.04
CA GLU A 95 7.19 8.64 -1.86
C GLU A 95 6.96 7.39 -1.00
N LEU A 96 6.93 7.56 0.31
CA LEU A 96 6.65 6.49 1.25
C LEU A 96 5.25 6.67 1.82
N HIS A 97 4.41 5.65 1.70
CA HIS A 97 3.05 5.65 2.23
C HIS A 97 2.93 4.61 3.35
N ILE A 98 2.67 5.07 4.57
CA ILE A 98 2.48 4.22 5.74
C ILE A 98 1.03 3.75 5.78
N HIS A 99 0.84 2.44 5.83
CA HIS A 99 -0.44 1.78 6.05
C HIS A 99 -0.54 1.31 7.49
N LEU A 100 -1.32 2.02 8.29
CA LEU A 100 -1.47 1.72 9.71
C LEU A 100 -2.35 0.49 9.92
N ASN A 101 -1.91 -0.42 10.79
CA ASN A 101 -2.72 -1.53 11.24
C ASN A 101 -3.68 -1.06 12.34
N LYS A 102 -4.92 -0.75 11.98
CA LYS A 102 -5.95 -0.20 12.89
C LYS A 102 -6.54 -1.26 13.85
N TYR A 103 -6.16 -2.53 13.70
CA TYR A 103 -6.70 -3.64 14.50
C TYR A 103 -5.82 -4.01 15.71
N VAL A 104 -4.67 -3.36 15.86
CA VAL A 104 -3.70 -3.64 16.92
C VAL A 104 -3.44 -2.37 17.71
N ASP A 105 -3.68 -2.41 19.03
CA ASP A 105 -3.42 -1.30 19.96
C ASP A 105 -1.99 -1.32 20.54
N ASP A 106 -1.08 -2.06 19.92
CA ASP A 106 0.33 -2.11 20.32
C ASP A 106 1.17 -1.28 19.33
N TYR A 107 2.02 -0.42 19.86
CA TYR A 107 2.76 0.56 19.07
C TYR A 107 4.24 0.19 18.96
N LEU A 108 4.82 0.53 17.82
CA LEU A 108 6.26 0.47 17.60
C LEU A 108 6.96 1.57 18.41
N LYS A 109 8.15 1.26 18.86
CA LYS A 109 9.03 2.23 19.56
C LYS A 109 9.93 2.92 18.53
N PRO A 110 10.36 4.16 18.80
CA PRO A 110 11.40 4.80 18.00
C PRO A 110 12.63 3.89 17.86
N GLY A 111 13.09 3.71 16.62
CA GLY A 111 14.16 2.78 16.27
C GLY A 111 13.71 1.38 15.82
N ASP A 112 12.44 1.03 15.99
CA ASP A 112 11.91 -0.24 15.48
C ASP A 112 11.88 -0.27 13.95
N THR A 113 11.88 -1.48 13.41
CA THR A 113 11.88 -1.73 11.97
C THR A 113 10.46 -1.94 11.44
N ILE A 114 10.15 -1.27 10.34
CA ILE A 114 8.89 -1.39 9.61
C ILE A 114 9.18 -2.06 8.26
N GLU A 115 8.32 -2.96 7.82
CA GLU A 115 8.45 -3.60 6.51
C GLU A 115 8.10 -2.61 5.38
N GLY A 116 9.02 -2.45 4.44
CA GLY A 116 8.82 -1.67 3.22
C GLY A 116 8.60 -2.56 2.00
N ARG A 117 7.61 -2.21 1.17
CA ARG A 117 7.25 -2.93 -0.06
C ARG A 117 7.15 -1.95 -1.22
N MET A 118 7.57 -2.38 -2.41
CA MET A 118 7.32 -1.60 -3.63
C MET A 118 5.88 -1.84 -4.12
N GLU A 119 5.23 -0.80 -4.58
CA GLU A 119 3.90 -0.93 -5.20
C GLU A 119 3.94 -1.81 -6.46
N SER A 120 5.00 -1.70 -7.27
CA SER A 120 5.22 -2.55 -8.43
C SER A 120 5.28 -4.03 -8.10
N ASP A 121 5.91 -4.40 -6.98
CA ASP A 121 6.05 -5.79 -6.57
C ASP A 121 4.71 -6.36 -6.08
N MET A 122 3.87 -5.52 -5.48
CA MET A 122 2.49 -5.90 -5.11
C MET A 122 1.65 -6.18 -6.34
N MET A 123 1.74 -5.34 -7.38
CA MET A 123 0.99 -5.53 -8.62
C MET A 123 1.45 -6.80 -9.36
N GLN A 124 2.74 -7.08 -9.39
CA GLN A 124 3.29 -8.32 -9.95
C GLN A 124 2.79 -9.55 -9.20
N SER A 125 2.76 -9.51 -7.88
CA SER A 125 2.24 -10.60 -7.06
C SER A 125 0.75 -10.88 -7.30
N VAL A 126 -0.03 -9.85 -7.58
CA VAL A 126 -1.45 -9.99 -7.97
C VAL A 126 -1.57 -10.67 -9.33
N GLN A 127 -0.77 -10.26 -10.31
CA GLN A 127 -0.77 -10.88 -11.64
C GLN A 127 -0.36 -12.35 -11.58
N GLU A 128 0.68 -12.69 -10.84
CA GLU A 128 1.19 -14.06 -10.74
C GLU A 128 0.26 -15.02 -9.97
N LYS A 129 -0.45 -14.53 -8.96
CA LYS A 129 -1.26 -15.38 -8.08
C LYS A 129 -2.74 -15.42 -8.46
N ILE A 130 -3.30 -14.33 -8.97
CA ILE A 130 -4.74 -14.19 -9.22
C ILE A 130 -5.10 -14.57 -10.65
N LEU A 131 -4.32 -14.18 -11.65
CA LEU A 131 -4.60 -14.49 -13.05
C LEU A 131 -4.77 -15.99 -13.33
N PRO A 132 -3.89 -16.88 -12.86
CA PRO A 132 -4.08 -18.32 -13.07
C PRO A 132 -5.36 -18.87 -12.44
N GLN A 133 -5.79 -18.30 -11.31
CA GLN A 133 -7.04 -18.71 -10.65
C GLN A 133 -8.28 -18.25 -11.41
N VAL A 134 -8.23 -17.07 -12.01
CA VAL A 134 -9.30 -16.55 -12.87
C VAL A 134 -9.43 -17.41 -14.14
N GLU A 135 -8.34 -17.79 -14.77
CA GLU A 135 -8.35 -18.69 -15.95
C GLU A 135 -8.97 -20.05 -15.65
N LEU A 136 -8.77 -20.59 -14.42
CA LEU A 136 -9.39 -21.85 -13.98
C LEU A 136 -10.90 -21.71 -13.71
N LEU A 137 -11.40 -20.50 -13.47
CA LEU A 137 -12.83 -20.24 -13.23
C LEU A 137 -13.61 -20.06 -14.55
N LEU A 138 -12.99 -19.59 -15.61
CA LEU A 138 -13.67 -19.36 -16.90
C LEU A 138 -14.39 -20.60 -17.45
N PRO A 139 -13.79 -21.80 -17.52
CA PRO A 139 -14.48 -22.98 -18.02
C PRO A 139 -15.62 -23.43 -17.07
N LYS A 140 -15.57 -23.11 -15.78
CA LYS A 140 -16.67 -23.38 -14.85
C LYS A 140 -17.86 -22.47 -15.10
N ILE A 141 -17.62 -21.21 -15.46
CA ILE A 141 -18.67 -20.25 -15.84
C ILE A 141 -19.35 -20.72 -17.13
N ASP A 142 -18.60 -21.15 -18.13
CA ASP A 142 -19.12 -21.69 -19.37
C ASP A 142 -19.98 -22.94 -19.13
N SER A 143 -19.56 -23.83 -18.22
CA SER A 143 -20.32 -25.01 -17.85
C SER A 143 -21.65 -24.65 -17.16
N ILE A 144 -21.67 -23.61 -16.30
CA ILE A 144 -22.87 -23.13 -15.64
C ILE A 144 -23.84 -22.51 -16.68
N LEU A 145 -23.32 -21.69 -17.60
CA LEU A 145 -24.11 -21.08 -18.67
C LEU A 145 -24.69 -22.15 -19.60
N GLY A 146 -23.90 -23.15 -19.97
CA GLY A 146 -24.37 -24.30 -20.75
C GLY A 146 -25.46 -25.09 -20.05
N GLY A 147 -25.33 -25.32 -18.75
CA GLY A 147 -26.34 -25.97 -17.90
C GLY A 147 -27.64 -25.17 -17.83
N LEU A 148 -27.55 -23.85 -17.66
CA LEU A 148 -28.72 -22.95 -17.68
C LEU A 148 -29.42 -22.95 -19.04
N GLN A 149 -28.67 -22.93 -20.13
CA GLN A 149 -29.20 -22.98 -21.48
C GLN A 149 -29.94 -24.29 -21.75
N THR A 150 -29.41 -25.42 -21.25
CA THR A 150 -30.06 -26.73 -21.32
C THR A 150 -31.36 -26.77 -20.51
N LEU A 151 -31.39 -26.17 -19.33
CA LEU A 151 -32.58 -26.04 -18.49
C LEU A 151 -33.67 -25.19 -19.16
N VAL A 152 -33.31 -24.05 -19.71
CA VAL A 152 -34.26 -23.14 -20.41
C VAL A 152 -34.86 -23.81 -21.66
N ASN A 153 -34.06 -24.59 -22.39
CA ASN A 153 -34.50 -25.31 -23.59
C ASN A 153 -35.12 -26.68 -23.30
N HIS A 154 -35.27 -27.08 -22.04
CA HIS A 154 -35.85 -28.34 -21.69
C HIS A 154 -37.35 -28.38 -21.97
N PRO A 155 -37.86 -29.34 -22.78
CA PRO A 155 -39.27 -29.38 -23.18
C PRO A 155 -40.25 -29.45 -22.01
N ALA A 156 -39.83 -30.01 -20.84
CA ALA A 156 -40.65 -30.05 -19.65
C ALA A 156 -40.92 -28.68 -19.01
N LEU A 157 -39.98 -27.71 -19.12
CA LEU A 157 -40.14 -26.32 -18.68
C LEU A 157 -41.13 -25.58 -19.57
N ALA A 158 -41.06 -25.74 -20.86
CA ALA A 158 -42.00 -25.18 -21.81
C ALA A 158 -43.43 -25.72 -21.58
N GLN A 159 -43.55 -27.01 -21.30
CA GLN A 159 -44.82 -27.63 -20.96
C GLN A 159 -45.40 -27.14 -19.60
N SER A 160 -44.55 -26.94 -18.61
CA SER A 160 -44.94 -26.39 -17.30
C SER A 160 -45.47 -24.96 -17.41
N LEU A 161 -44.79 -24.12 -18.19
CA LEU A 161 -45.21 -22.72 -18.45
C LEU A 161 -46.53 -22.68 -19.25
N ASN A 162 -46.72 -23.60 -20.23
CA ASN A 162 -47.94 -23.70 -20.98
C ASN A 162 -49.13 -24.14 -20.11
N ASN A 163 -48.90 -25.10 -19.21
CA ASN A 163 -49.90 -25.57 -18.24
C ASN A 163 -50.34 -24.47 -17.27
N ILE A 164 -49.43 -23.60 -16.83
CA ILE A 164 -49.72 -22.42 -15.99
C ILE A 164 -50.58 -21.43 -16.78
N ALA A 165 -50.19 -21.10 -18.02
CA ALA A 165 -50.94 -20.21 -18.89
C ALA A 165 -52.38 -20.70 -19.16
N VAL A 166 -52.58 -21.99 -19.40
CA VAL A 166 -53.90 -22.62 -19.61
C VAL A 166 -54.72 -22.58 -18.33
N SER A 167 -54.12 -22.73 -17.16
CA SER A 167 -54.79 -22.68 -15.87
C SER A 167 -55.33 -21.27 -15.55
N TYR A 168 -54.62 -20.21 -15.96
CA TYR A 168 -55.04 -18.81 -15.80
C TYR A 168 -56.18 -18.41 -16.77
N THR A 169 -56.24 -18.98 -17.95
CA THR A 169 -57.31 -18.71 -18.92
C THR A 169 -58.64 -19.39 -18.58
N HIS A 170 -58.63 -20.42 -17.76
CA HIS A 170 -59.87 -21.10 -17.29
C HIS A 170 -60.53 -20.48 -16.06
N LEU A 171 -59.93 -19.45 -15.45
CA LEU A 171 -60.42 -18.75 -14.24
C LEU A 171 -61.13 -17.41 -14.56
N THR A 172 -61.38 -17.09 -15.82
CA THR A 172 -62.28 -16.04 -16.32
C THR A 172 -63.42 -16.70 -17.08
#